data_161b0add7a67dd16c92f1eb524a9b209
#
_entry.id   161b0add7a67dd16c92f1eb524a9b209
#
_cell.length_a   1.000
_cell.length_b   1.000
_cell.length_c   1.000
_cell.angle_alpha   90.00
_cell.angle_beta   90.00
_cell.angle_gamma   90.00
#
_symmetry.space_group_name_H-M   'P 1'
#
loop_
_entity.id
_entity.type
_entity.pdbx_description
1 polymer ?
#
loop_
_entity_poly.entity_id
_entity_poly.type
_entity_poly.pdbx_seq_one_letter_code
_entity_poly.pdbx_strand_id
1 'polypeptide(L)'
;CGSPRGFGNWSYELFKQGETNNDWESFKYTTLEGEQVSAEEIEQAKQDLDLRTFQQEYEATFVNYSGMIYYNFSRDKNIVEKYKGNSLFLHIGLDFNVDPMCAVVTVIDKNVVTVIDEIQIYSSNTNEMCEEIKNRYKHQNIIIYPDPSARQRKTSAGGLTDLAILKNFGFDVRCKNTAPLVRDRINAVNSKLKNVAGKSTLFIVNTCKNVIKSIERQIYKEGTHIPDKDSGFDHMNDALGYLIEYNYPIRRNFVPTEQKRWS
;
A
#
# COMPACT_ATOMS: atom_id res chain seq x y z
N CYS A 1 11.41 15.59 19.43
CA CYS A 1 10.77 16.14 18.24
C CYS A 1 10.56 15.03 17.24
N GLY A 2 9.42 14.99 16.57
CA GLY A 2 9.08 13.98 15.54
C GLY A 2 7.66 14.16 15.02
N SER A 3 7.33 13.47 13.91
CA SER A 3 5.97 13.45 13.37
C SER A 3 5.03 12.66 14.30
N PRO A 4 3.80 13.13 14.53
CA PRO A 4 2.80 12.42 15.34
C PRO A 4 2.43 11.08 14.68
N ARG A 5 2.25 10.03 15.48
CA ARG A 5 1.98 8.66 14.98
C ARG A 5 0.72 8.04 15.56
N GLY A 6 -0.39 8.76 15.50
CA GLY A 6 -1.66 8.29 16.00
C GLY A 6 -1.81 8.40 17.51
N PHE A 7 -2.96 7.98 18.02
CA PHE A 7 -3.30 7.97 19.43
C PHE A 7 -2.80 6.67 20.10
N GLY A 8 -2.61 6.67 21.42
CA GLY A 8 -2.25 5.48 22.17
C GLY A 8 -0.77 5.06 22.08
N ASN A 9 0.13 5.99 21.81
CA ASN A 9 1.57 5.79 21.91
C ASN A 9 2.21 6.82 22.85
N TRP A 10 3.43 6.54 23.29
CA TRP A 10 4.14 7.36 24.27
C TRP A 10 4.32 8.83 23.83
N SER A 11 4.44 9.11 22.52
CA SER A 11 4.61 10.48 22.03
C SER A 11 3.33 11.29 22.11
N TYR A 12 2.16 10.64 21.94
CA TYR A 12 0.87 11.27 22.16
C TYR A 12 0.64 11.58 23.64
N GLU A 13 0.96 10.62 24.52
CA GLU A 13 0.82 10.82 25.97
C GLU A 13 1.71 11.98 26.46
N LEU A 14 2.96 12.05 26.00
CA LEU A 14 3.84 13.19 26.33
C LEU A 14 3.32 14.52 25.77
N PHE A 15 2.77 14.51 24.54
CA PHE A 15 2.17 15.72 23.98
C PHE A 15 0.99 16.20 24.84
N LYS A 16 0.14 15.27 25.28
CA LYS A 16 -0.98 15.57 26.19
C LYS A 16 -0.52 16.07 27.55
N GLN A 17 0.59 15.59 28.08
CA GLN A 17 1.19 16.11 29.30
C GLN A 17 1.49 17.61 29.22
N GLY A 18 1.99 18.10 28.09
CA GLY A 18 2.23 19.50 27.86
C GLY A 18 0.97 20.39 27.81
N GLU A 19 -0.22 19.79 27.67
CA GLU A 19 -1.50 20.53 27.75
C GLU A 19 -2.06 20.60 29.18
N THR A 20 -1.61 19.75 30.09
CA THR A 20 -2.24 19.55 31.43
C THR A 20 -1.29 19.75 32.60
N ASN A 21 0.02 19.76 32.38
CA ASN A 21 1.05 19.85 33.42
C ASN A 21 1.90 21.10 33.20
N ASN A 22 1.97 21.97 34.18
CA ASN A 22 2.70 23.25 34.11
C ASN A 22 4.23 23.09 33.97
N ASP A 23 4.78 21.91 34.26
CA ASP A 23 6.21 21.62 34.11
C ASP A 23 6.58 21.17 32.68
N TRP A 24 5.58 21.02 31.80
CA TRP A 24 5.72 20.54 30.42
C TRP A 24 5.05 21.52 29.46
N GLU A 25 5.65 21.66 28.29
CA GLU A 25 5.08 22.45 27.19
C GLU A 25 5.16 21.67 25.89
N SER A 26 4.07 21.65 25.15
CA SER A 26 3.95 20.93 23.87
C SER A 26 3.80 21.93 22.73
N PHE A 27 4.66 21.79 21.73
CA PHE A 27 4.63 22.62 20.54
C PHE A 27 4.21 21.79 19.32
N LYS A 28 3.44 22.39 18.44
CA LYS A 28 3.03 21.84 17.17
C LYS A 28 3.39 22.82 16.07
N TYR A 29 4.16 22.35 15.08
CA TYR A 29 4.49 23.13 13.89
C TYR A 29 4.13 22.28 12.66
N THR A 30 3.39 22.88 11.75
CA THR A 30 3.13 22.30 10.43
C THR A 30 4.35 22.47 9.52
N THR A 31 4.42 21.70 8.45
CA THR A 31 5.50 21.82 7.45
C THR A 31 5.49 23.22 6.80
N LEU A 32 4.30 23.82 6.64
CA LEU A 32 4.17 25.18 6.10
C LEU A 32 4.75 26.23 7.06
N GLU A 33 4.46 26.14 8.35
CA GLU A 33 4.99 27.05 9.36
C GLU A 33 6.50 26.91 9.55
N GLY A 34 7.04 25.75 9.22
CA GLY A 34 8.49 25.50 9.29
C GLY A 34 9.29 26.14 8.15
N GLU A 35 8.64 26.64 7.08
CA GLU A 35 9.21 27.34 5.93
C GLU A 35 10.41 26.63 5.24
N GLN A 36 10.56 25.31 5.46
CA GLN A 36 11.64 24.51 4.86
C GLN A 36 11.22 23.82 3.56
N VAL A 37 9.91 23.85 3.24
CA VAL A 37 9.30 23.18 2.09
C VAL A 37 8.49 24.21 1.32
N SER A 38 8.63 24.21 0.00
CA SER A 38 7.91 25.18 -0.84
C SER A 38 6.40 24.91 -0.89
N ALA A 39 5.62 25.95 -1.19
CA ALA A 39 4.18 25.80 -1.36
C ALA A 39 3.83 24.83 -2.51
N GLU A 40 4.62 24.86 -3.59
CA GLU A 40 4.46 23.95 -4.75
C GLU A 40 4.67 22.51 -4.33
N GLU A 41 5.65 22.24 -3.48
CA GLU A 41 5.94 20.89 -2.97
C GLU A 41 4.81 20.38 -2.07
N ILE A 42 4.22 21.26 -1.25
CA ILE A 42 3.04 20.95 -0.43
C ILE A 42 1.83 20.64 -1.32
N GLU A 43 1.59 21.41 -2.38
CA GLU A 43 0.52 21.12 -3.34
C GLU A 43 0.76 19.81 -4.10
N GLN A 44 2.02 19.50 -4.45
CA GLN A 44 2.35 18.20 -5.04
C GLN A 44 2.08 17.06 -4.05
N ALA A 45 2.43 17.22 -2.78
CA ALA A 45 2.14 16.22 -1.75
C ALA A 45 0.63 15.94 -1.60
N LYS A 46 -0.23 16.93 -1.75
CA LYS A 46 -1.69 16.73 -1.77
C LYS A 46 -2.17 15.89 -2.96
N GLN A 47 -1.43 15.91 -4.08
CA GLN A 47 -1.74 15.05 -5.23
C GLN A 47 -1.28 13.61 -5.03
N ASP A 48 -0.25 13.39 -4.23
CA ASP A 48 0.40 12.10 -4.08
C ASP A 48 -0.02 11.33 -2.82
N LEU A 49 -0.50 12.03 -1.78
CA LEU A 49 -0.79 11.45 -0.48
C LEU A 49 -2.30 11.31 -0.22
N ASP A 50 -2.66 10.34 0.62
CA ASP A 50 -3.96 10.27 1.26
C ASP A 50 -4.07 11.28 2.42
N LEU A 51 -5.31 11.59 2.82
CA LEU A 51 -5.58 12.61 3.82
C LEU A 51 -4.91 12.32 5.17
N ARG A 52 -4.96 11.08 5.67
CA ARG A 52 -4.37 10.74 6.98
C ARG A 52 -2.85 10.89 6.97
N THR A 53 -2.20 10.43 5.90
CA THR A 53 -0.75 10.60 5.73
C THR A 53 -0.38 12.09 5.62
N PHE A 54 -1.14 12.87 4.85
CA PHE A 54 -0.89 14.30 4.72
C PHE A 54 -1.06 15.03 6.06
N GLN A 55 -2.12 14.76 6.78
CA GLN A 55 -2.36 15.34 8.11
C GLN A 55 -1.25 15.00 9.10
N GLN A 56 -0.77 13.77 9.08
CA GLN A 56 0.30 13.34 9.96
C GLN A 56 1.64 13.98 9.63
N GLU A 57 2.05 13.95 8.35
CA GLU A 57 3.41 14.32 7.94
C GLU A 57 3.56 15.83 7.64
N TYR A 58 2.49 16.51 7.20
CA TYR A 58 2.52 17.92 6.82
C TYR A 58 1.78 18.85 7.79
N GLU A 59 0.70 18.38 8.42
CA GLU A 59 -0.09 19.20 9.36
C GLU A 59 0.21 18.87 10.82
N ALA A 60 1.20 18.01 11.10
CA ALA A 60 1.60 17.57 12.44
C ALA A 60 0.40 17.14 13.31
N THR A 61 -0.57 16.45 12.73
CA THR A 61 -1.82 16.05 13.39
C THR A 61 -1.75 14.59 13.82
N PHE A 62 -2.13 14.30 15.07
CA PHE A 62 -2.33 12.92 15.51
C PHE A 62 -3.58 12.36 14.83
N VAL A 63 -3.44 11.27 14.09
CA VAL A 63 -4.50 10.67 13.28
C VAL A 63 -4.99 9.39 13.93
N ASN A 64 -6.32 9.18 13.93
CA ASN A 64 -6.91 7.92 14.40
C ASN A 64 -6.86 6.85 13.30
N TYR A 65 -6.28 5.69 13.62
CA TYR A 65 -6.22 4.52 12.74
C TYR A 65 -7.24 3.43 13.16
N SER A 66 -8.34 3.79 13.79
CA SER A 66 -9.42 2.85 14.09
C SER A 66 -10.32 2.60 12.88
N GLY A 67 -10.98 1.44 12.85
CA GLY A 67 -11.95 1.09 11.83
C GLY A 67 -11.33 0.57 10.53
N MET A 68 -11.91 0.93 9.40
CA MET A 68 -11.50 0.43 8.08
C MET A 68 -10.10 0.89 7.69
N ILE A 69 -9.29 -0.05 7.20
CA ILE A 69 -7.93 0.21 6.73
C ILE A 69 -7.95 1.06 5.45
N TYR A 70 -8.80 0.69 4.49
CA TYR A 70 -8.93 1.40 3.21
C TYR A 70 -10.11 2.38 3.23
N TYR A 71 -10.04 3.33 4.15
CA TYR A 71 -11.09 4.30 4.47
C TYR A 71 -11.43 5.26 3.32
N ASN A 72 -10.57 5.36 2.31
CA ASN A 72 -10.78 6.18 1.12
C ASN A 72 -11.57 5.47 0.01
N PHE A 73 -11.86 4.16 0.17
CA PHE A 73 -12.63 3.42 -0.81
C PHE A 73 -14.09 3.87 -0.83
N SER A 74 -14.62 4.03 -2.04
CA SER A 74 -16.03 4.30 -2.29
C SER A 74 -16.50 3.52 -3.51
N ARG A 75 -17.59 2.76 -3.40
CA ARG A 75 -18.14 1.99 -4.53
C ARG A 75 -18.45 2.89 -5.71
N ASP A 76 -19.06 4.04 -5.46
CA ASP A 76 -19.47 4.97 -6.52
C ASP A 76 -18.31 5.60 -7.29
N LYS A 77 -17.12 5.68 -6.65
CA LYS A 77 -15.95 6.35 -7.23
C LYS A 77 -14.91 5.37 -7.75
N ASN A 78 -14.75 4.22 -7.08
CA ASN A 78 -13.65 3.31 -7.38
C ASN A 78 -14.09 2.05 -8.14
N ILE A 79 -15.40 1.76 -8.24
CA ILE A 79 -15.87 0.61 -9.01
C ILE A 79 -16.26 1.04 -10.42
N VAL A 80 -15.83 0.27 -11.40
CA VAL A 80 -16.19 0.42 -12.82
C VAL A 80 -16.79 -0.87 -13.35
N GLU A 81 -17.69 -0.79 -14.34
CA GLU A 81 -18.33 -1.98 -14.91
C GLU A 81 -17.35 -2.86 -15.66
N LYS A 82 -16.46 -2.24 -16.44
CA LYS A 82 -15.43 -2.93 -17.23
C LYS A 82 -14.26 -2.03 -17.54
N TYR A 83 -13.10 -2.62 -17.78
CA TYR A 83 -11.98 -1.93 -18.39
C TYR A 83 -12.25 -1.75 -19.91
N LYS A 84 -12.12 -0.51 -20.40
CA LYS A 84 -12.42 -0.17 -21.80
C LYS A 84 -11.19 -0.13 -22.71
N GLY A 85 -10.00 -0.35 -22.15
CA GLY A 85 -8.75 -0.32 -22.92
C GLY A 85 -8.37 -1.70 -23.46
N ASN A 86 -7.32 -1.70 -24.29
CA ASN A 86 -6.63 -2.90 -24.72
C ASN A 86 -5.16 -2.76 -24.36
N SER A 87 -4.69 -3.46 -23.33
CA SER A 87 -3.30 -3.42 -22.89
C SER A 87 -2.60 -4.73 -23.20
N LEU A 88 -1.41 -4.63 -23.82
CA LEU A 88 -0.50 -5.75 -24.01
C LEU A 88 0.30 -6.07 -22.74
N PHE A 89 0.29 -5.17 -21.75
CA PHE A 89 1.01 -5.34 -20.48
C PHE A 89 0.03 -5.49 -19.34
N LEU A 90 0.19 -6.56 -18.57
CA LEU A 90 -0.51 -6.78 -17.33
C LEU A 90 0.47 -6.68 -16.16
N HIS A 91 0.05 -5.99 -15.14
CA HIS A 91 0.77 -5.83 -13.88
C HIS A 91 0.06 -6.66 -12.82
N ILE A 92 0.74 -7.62 -12.22
CA ILE A 92 0.16 -8.57 -11.27
C ILE A 92 0.84 -8.43 -9.92
N GLY A 93 0.08 -8.03 -8.91
CA GLY A 93 0.51 -8.13 -7.51
C GLY A 93 0.27 -9.56 -7.01
N LEU A 94 1.22 -10.12 -6.24
CA LEU A 94 1.17 -11.52 -5.81
C LEU A 94 1.51 -11.66 -4.33
N ASP A 95 0.61 -12.29 -3.58
CA ASP A 95 0.80 -12.71 -2.19
C ASP A 95 0.95 -14.23 -2.11
N PHE A 96 2.08 -14.69 -1.49
CA PHE A 96 2.46 -16.11 -1.43
C PHE A 96 1.88 -16.87 -0.24
N ASN A 97 0.71 -16.51 0.21
CA ASN A 97 0.06 -17.36 1.20
C ASN A 97 -0.41 -18.68 0.53
N VAL A 98 -0.30 -19.78 1.25
CA VAL A 98 -0.68 -21.10 0.73
C VAL A 98 -2.20 -21.25 0.67
N ASP A 99 -2.92 -20.58 1.58
CA ASP A 99 -4.34 -20.79 1.75
C ASP A 99 -5.09 -19.52 2.17
N PRO A 100 -5.53 -18.74 1.21
CA PRO A 100 -5.33 -18.83 -0.24
C PRO A 100 -4.06 -18.09 -0.72
N MET A 101 -3.51 -18.54 -1.87
CA MET A 101 -2.60 -17.75 -2.68
C MET A 101 -3.39 -16.77 -3.55
N CYS A 102 -3.00 -15.50 -3.54
CA CYS A 102 -3.77 -14.43 -4.19
C CYS A 102 -2.94 -13.65 -5.22
N ALA A 103 -3.54 -13.38 -6.37
CA ALA A 103 -3.00 -12.49 -7.38
C ALA A 103 -4.05 -11.46 -7.80
N VAL A 104 -3.64 -10.20 -7.88
CA VAL A 104 -4.47 -9.08 -8.34
C VAL A 104 -3.92 -8.60 -9.68
N VAL A 105 -4.73 -8.70 -10.72
CA VAL A 105 -4.35 -8.38 -12.10
C VAL A 105 -4.79 -6.97 -12.43
N THR A 106 -3.85 -6.15 -12.86
CA THR A 106 -4.10 -4.73 -13.15
C THR A 106 -3.57 -4.31 -14.51
N VAL A 107 -4.16 -3.24 -15.02
CA VAL A 107 -3.58 -2.42 -16.10
C VAL A 107 -3.18 -1.08 -15.50
N ILE A 108 -1.99 -0.62 -15.90
CA ILE A 108 -1.49 0.70 -15.53
C ILE A 108 -1.42 1.55 -16.80
N ASP A 109 -2.20 2.63 -16.83
CA ASP A 109 -2.15 3.65 -17.87
C ASP A 109 -1.75 4.99 -17.24
N LYS A 110 -0.52 5.42 -17.52
CA LYS A 110 0.09 6.61 -16.87
C LYS A 110 0.07 6.49 -15.35
N ASN A 111 -0.80 7.22 -14.68
CA ASN A 111 -0.95 7.24 -13.22
C ASN A 111 -2.23 6.53 -12.73
N VAL A 112 -3.03 5.98 -13.65
CA VAL A 112 -4.28 5.29 -13.35
C VAL A 112 -4.03 3.79 -13.31
N VAL A 113 -4.46 3.15 -12.23
CA VAL A 113 -4.40 1.71 -12.04
C VAL A 113 -5.83 1.18 -12.08
N THR A 114 -6.08 0.18 -12.93
CA THR A 114 -7.37 -0.50 -12.97
C THR A 114 -7.17 -1.99 -12.67
N VAL A 115 -7.77 -2.46 -11.60
CA VAL A 115 -7.87 -3.91 -11.30
C VAL A 115 -8.89 -4.49 -12.26
N ILE A 116 -8.46 -5.42 -13.10
CA ILE A 116 -9.30 -6.00 -14.18
C ILE A 116 -9.68 -7.45 -13.93
N ASP A 117 -8.90 -8.16 -13.11
CA ASP A 117 -9.17 -9.55 -12.74
C ASP A 117 -8.49 -9.88 -11.40
N GLU A 118 -8.88 -11.01 -10.81
CA GLU A 118 -8.34 -11.55 -9.58
C GLU A 118 -8.19 -13.07 -9.67
N ILE A 119 -7.15 -13.61 -9.05
CA ILE A 119 -6.96 -15.06 -8.94
C ILE A 119 -6.81 -15.39 -7.46
N GLN A 120 -7.55 -16.37 -7.01
CA GLN A 120 -7.47 -16.91 -5.65
C GLN A 120 -7.48 -18.41 -5.72
N ILE A 121 -6.43 -19.06 -5.23
CA ILE A 121 -6.26 -20.51 -5.26
C ILE A 121 -5.98 -20.99 -3.84
N TYR A 122 -6.78 -21.92 -3.38
CA TYR A 122 -6.64 -22.55 -2.07
C TYR A 122 -5.72 -23.77 -2.16
N SER A 123 -4.98 -24.04 -1.09
CA SER A 123 -4.05 -25.17 -0.98
C SER A 123 -3.10 -25.28 -2.17
N SER A 124 -2.59 -24.13 -2.60
CA SER A 124 -1.83 -23.95 -3.85
C SER A 124 -0.35 -23.75 -3.59
N ASN A 125 0.41 -23.77 -4.66
CA ASN A 125 1.83 -23.47 -4.71
C ASN A 125 2.15 -22.51 -5.85
N THR A 126 3.37 -22.00 -5.86
CA THR A 126 3.82 -20.97 -6.82
C THR A 126 3.75 -21.46 -8.28
N ASN A 127 4.00 -22.76 -8.55
CA ASN A 127 3.92 -23.28 -9.92
C ASN A 127 2.47 -23.26 -10.44
N GLU A 128 1.51 -23.72 -9.64
CA GLU A 128 0.08 -23.71 -10.01
C GLU A 128 -0.42 -22.28 -10.28
N MET A 129 -0.04 -21.32 -9.46
CA MET A 129 -0.36 -19.92 -9.71
C MET A 129 0.27 -19.41 -11.02
N CYS A 130 1.52 -19.77 -11.30
CA CYS A 130 2.18 -19.41 -12.56
C CYS A 130 1.48 -20.03 -13.78
N GLU A 131 1.08 -21.29 -13.70
CA GLU A 131 0.33 -21.98 -14.76
C GLU A 131 -1.03 -21.32 -15.01
N GLU A 132 -1.76 -21.00 -13.95
CA GLU A 132 -3.03 -20.30 -14.04
C GLU A 132 -2.89 -18.93 -14.72
N ILE A 133 -1.89 -18.13 -14.31
CA ILE A 133 -1.58 -16.84 -14.95
C ILE A 133 -1.26 -17.03 -16.42
N LYS A 134 -0.40 -17.99 -16.79
CA LYS A 134 -0.04 -18.27 -18.18
C LYS A 134 -1.24 -18.75 -19.02
N ASN A 135 -2.12 -19.55 -18.43
CA ASN A 135 -3.31 -20.07 -19.12
C ASN A 135 -4.33 -18.97 -19.39
N ARG A 136 -4.55 -18.06 -18.45
CA ARG A 136 -5.48 -16.93 -18.63
C ARG A 136 -4.97 -15.88 -19.60
N TYR A 137 -3.66 -15.57 -19.55
CA TYR A 137 -3.09 -14.39 -20.22
C TYR A 137 -2.00 -14.75 -21.25
N LYS A 138 -2.33 -15.65 -22.19
CA LYS A 138 -1.39 -16.24 -23.18
C LYS A 138 -0.73 -15.21 -24.09
N HIS A 139 -1.37 -14.08 -24.34
CA HIS A 139 -0.95 -13.09 -25.34
C HIS A 139 -0.49 -11.76 -24.73
N GLN A 140 -0.43 -11.65 -23.40
CA GLN A 140 0.00 -10.46 -22.69
C GLN A 140 1.43 -10.57 -22.17
N ASN A 141 2.10 -9.44 -22.09
CA ASN A 141 3.36 -9.31 -21.37
C ASN A 141 3.05 -9.13 -19.87
N ILE A 142 3.57 -10.01 -19.05
CA ILE A 142 3.25 -10.08 -17.64
C ILE A 142 4.40 -9.58 -16.80
N ILE A 143 4.12 -8.59 -15.96
CA ILE A 143 5.03 -8.03 -14.95
C ILE A 143 4.47 -8.38 -13.58
N ILE A 144 5.25 -9.10 -12.78
CA ILE A 144 4.81 -9.56 -11.45
C ILE A 144 5.49 -8.75 -10.35
N TYR A 145 4.71 -8.33 -9.37
CA TYR A 145 5.13 -7.61 -8.17
C TYR A 145 4.83 -8.48 -6.94
N PRO A 146 5.76 -9.38 -6.58
CA PRO A 146 5.52 -10.32 -5.50
C PRO A 146 5.84 -9.71 -4.12
N ASP A 147 5.33 -10.36 -3.05
CA ASP A 147 5.86 -10.18 -1.71
C ASP A 147 7.39 -10.41 -1.71
N PRO A 148 8.19 -9.53 -1.13
CA PRO A 148 9.62 -9.70 -0.98
C PRO A 148 10.06 -10.98 -0.25
N SER A 149 9.18 -11.63 0.52
CA SER A 149 9.42 -12.97 1.10
C SER A 149 9.68 -14.05 0.03
N ALA A 150 9.28 -13.81 -1.24
CA ALA A 150 9.61 -14.63 -2.41
C ALA A 150 11.11 -14.94 -2.58
N ARG A 151 11.98 -14.16 -1.96
CA ARG A 151 13.44 -14.37 -1.95
C ARG A 151 13.89 -15.47 -0.99
N GLN A 152 13.03 -15.90 -0.09
CA GLN A 152 13.35 -16.93 0.89
C GLN A 152 13.39 -18.31 0.22
N ARG A 153 14.42 -19.11 0.55
CA ARG A 153 14.52 -20.51 0.09
C ARG A 153 13.50 -21.35 0.83
N LYS A 154 12.76 -22.16 0.10
CA LYS A 154 11.81 -23.12 0.68
C LYS A 154 12.33 -24.53 0.46
N THR A 155 12.46 -25.31 1.53
CA THR A 155 12.88 -26.72 1.45
C THR A 155 11.90 -27.58 0.66
N SER A 156 10.60 -27.27 0.74
CA SER A 156 9.52 -27.92 -0.01
C SER A 156 9.61 -27.73 -1.53
N ALA A 157 10.35 -26.71 -2.00
CA ALA A 157 10.54 -26.41 -3.43
C ALA A 157 11.94 -26.83 -3.95
N GLY A 158 12.58 -27.83 -3.34
CA GLY A 158 13.92 -28.28 -3.73
C GLY A 158 15.00 -27.20 -3.57
N GLY A 159 14.81 -26.25 -2.66
CA GLY A 159 15.72 -25.12 -2.42
C GLY A 159 15.56 -23.94 -3.36
N LEU A 160 14.59 -23.98 -4.30
CA LEU A 160 14.23 -22.85 -5.13
C LEU A 160 13.47 -21.78 -4.33
N THR A 161 13.65 -20.52 -4.74
CA THR A 161 12.86 -19.41 -4.23
C THR A 161 11.63 -19.21 -5.11
N ASP A 162 10.53 -18.68 -4.56
CA ASP A 162 9.36 -18.31 -5.38
C ASP A 162 9.76 -17.34 -6.50
N LEU A 163 10.70 -16.45 -6.21
CA LEU A 163 11.27 -15.53 -7.21
C LEU A 163 11.94 -16.28 -8.39
N ALA A 164 12.65 -17.37 -8.12
CA ALA A 164 13.28 -18.19 -9.17
C ALA A 164 12.21 -18.91 -10.00
N ILE A 165 11.17 -19.44 -9.36
CA ILE A 165 10.03 -20.09 -10.05
C ILE A 165 9.36 -19.09 -11.00
N LEU A 166 9.00 -17.90 -10.53
CA LEU A 166 8.39 -16.86 -11.37
C LEU A 166 9.25 -16.53 -12.60
N LYS A 167 10.57 -16.39 -12.43
CA LYS A 167 11.50 -16.11 -13.53
C LYS A 167 11.61 -17.27 -14.51
N ASN A 168 11.62 -18.52 -14.03
CA ASN A 168 11.65 -19.72 -14.86
C ASN A 168 10.40 -19.84 -15.74
N PHE A 169 9.25 -19.32 -15.28
CA PHE A 169 8.04 -19.19 -16.10
C PHE A 169 8.13 -18.05 -17.13
N GLY A 170 9.22 -17.27 -17.15
CA GLY A 170 9.45 -16.20 -18.11
C GLY A 170 8.72 -14.89 -17.80
N PHE A 171 8.31 -14.67 -16.56
CA PHE A 171 7.73 -13.39 -16.14
C PHE A 171 8.79 -12.30 -15.92
N ASP A 172 8.47 -11.03 -16.24
CA ASP A 172 9.23 -9.88 -15.72
C ASP A 172 8.89 -9.70 -14.24
N VAL A 173 9.87 -9.90 -13.36
CA VAL A 173 9.63 -9.88 -11.91
C VAL A 173 10.27 -8.67 -11.27
N ARG A 174 9.46 -7.79 -10.72
CA ARG A 174 9.87 -6.56 -10.04
C ARG A 174 9.63 -6.67 -8.55
N CYS A 175 10.67 -6.98 -7.81
CA CYS A 175 10.63 -7.24 -6.38
C CYS A 175 11.64 -6.39 -5.63
N LYS A 176 11.21 -5.67 -4.60
CA LYS A 176 12.12 -4.93 -3.71
C LYS A 176 13.02 -5.88 -2.93
N ASN A 177 14.18 -5.39 -2.51
CA ASN A 177 15.12 -6.20 -1.70
C ASN A 177 14.61 -6.39 -0.27
N THR A 178 13.89 -5.41 0.26
CA THR A 178 13.29 -5.41 1.60
C THR A 178 11.79 -5.21 1.50
N ALA A 179 11.03 -5.87 2.36
CA ALA A 179 9.60 -5.64 2.45
C ALA A 179 9.32 -4.19 2.89
N PRO A 180 8.45 -3.47 2.19
CA PRO A 180 8.00 -2.17 2.63
C PRO A 180 7.23 -2.29 3.94
N LEU A 181 7.22 -1.23 4.72
CA LEU A 181 6.38 -1.18 5.91
C LEU A 181 4.90 -1.38 5.53
N VAL A 182 4.19 -2.18 6.29
CA VAL A 182 2.75 -2.45 6.07
C VAL A 182 1.96 -1.15 5.96
N ARG A 183 2.26 -0.18 6.83
CA ARG A 183 1.66 1.15 6.79
C ARG A 183 1.88 1.86 5.45
N ASP A 184 3.08 1.79 4.90
CA ASP A 184 3.41 2.50 3.66
C ASP A 184 2.68 1.87 2.46
N ARG A 185 2.50 0.53 2.45
CA ARG A 185 1.66 -0.16 1.46
C ARG A 185 0.20 0.29 1.56
N ILE A 186 -0.37 0.30 2.77
CA ILE A 186 -1.75 0.74 3.02
C ILE A 186 -1.95 2.19 2.58
N ASN A 187 -1.04 3.08 2.95
CA ASN A 187 -1.14 4.50 2.60
C ASN A 187 -1.01 4.72 1.09
N ALA A 188 -0.14 3.97 0.40
CA ALA A 188 -0.03 4.01 -1.05
C ALA A 188 -1.34 3.62 -1.75
N VAL A 189 -2.02 2.58 -1.26
CA VAL A 189 -3.36 2.19 -1.78
C VAL A 189 -4.39 3.27 -1.48
N ASN A 190 -4.44 3.79 -0.25
CA ASN A 190 -5.39 4.85 0.13
C ASN A 190 -5.19 6.13 -0.69
N SER A 191 -3.95 6.51 -1.02
CA SER A 191 -3.67 7.68 -1.86
C SER A 191 -4.17 7.50 -3.29
N LYS A 192 -4.15 6.28 -3.82
CA LYS A 192 -4.69 5.94 -5.14
C LYS A 192 -6.22 5.83 -5.14
N LEU A 193 -6.82 5.35 -4.04
CA LEU A 193 -8.27 5.33 -3.88
C LEU A 193 -8.84 6.75 -3.85
N LYS A 194 -8.22 7.64 -3.08
CA LYS A 194 -8.54 9.07 -3.07
C LYS A 194 -7.39 9.85 -2.41
N ASN A 195 -6.78 10.76 -3.15
CA ASN A 195 -5.77 11.67 -2.60
C ASN A 195 -6.39 12.87 -1.86
N VAL A 196 -5.55 13.73 -1.26
CA VAL A 196 -6.01 14.93 -0.53
C VAL A 196 -6.77 15.89 -1.44
N ALA A 197 -6.37 16.01 -2.72
CA ALA A 197 -7.09 16.81 -3.72
C ALA A 197 -8.43 16.20 -4.18
N GLY A 198 -8.83 15.05 -3.60
CA GLY A 198 -10.11 14.40 -3.91
C GLY A 198 -10.10 13.53 -5.18
N LYS A 199 -8.93 13.37 -5.83
CA LYS A 199 -8.79 12.60 -7.07
C LYS A 199 -8.61 11.11 -6.77
N SER A 200 -9.33 10.26 -7.51
CA SER A 200 -9.18 8.79 -7.52
C SER A 200 -8.40 8.36 -8.76
N THR A 201 -7.43 7.48 -8.58
CA THR A 201 -6.59 6.90 -9.65
C THR A 201 -6.46 5.39 -9.52
N LEU A 202 -7.20 4.76 -8.61
CA LEU A 202 -7.36 3.30 -8.50
C LEU A 202 -8.83 2.96 -8.73
N PHE A 203 -9.05 2.11 -9.73
CA PHE A 203 -10.36 1.61 -10.09
C PHE A 203 -10.38 0.08 -10.08
N ILE A 204 -11.53 -0.50 -9.81
CA ILE A 204 -11.70 -1.96 -9.69
C ILE A 204 -12.92 -2.35 -10.53
N VAL A 205 -12.73 -3.29 -11.44
CA VAL A 205 -13.84 -3.84 -12.22
C VAL A 205 -14.78 -4.61 -11.30
N ASN A 206 -16.08 -4.43 -11.49
CA ASN A 206 -17.12 -4.96 -10.61
C ASN A 206 -17.15 -6.49 -10.49
N THR A 207 -16.47 -7.21 -11.38
CA THR A 207 -16.28 -8.66 -11.32
C THR A 207 -15.26 -9.10 -10.29
N CYS A 208 -14.33 -8.24 -9.87
CA CYS A 208 -13.29 -8.51 -8.87
C CYS A 208 -13.87 -8.47 -7.44
N LYS A 209 -14.73 -9.44 -7.13
CA LYS A 209 -15.52 -9.46 -5.89
C LYS A 209 -14.68 -9.64 -4.64
N ASN A 210 -13.61 -10.46 -4.72
CA ASN A 210 -12.75 -10.73 -3.57
C ASN A 210 -11.88 -9.49 -3.23
N VAL A 211 -11.33 -8.80 -4.23
CA VAL A 211 -10.62 -7.53 -4.02
C VAL A 211 -11.55 -6.49 -3.39
N ILE A 212 -12.75 -6.31 -3.94
CA ILE A 212 -13.74 -5.36 -3.41
C ILE A 212 -14.09 -5.70 -1.96
N LYS A 213 -14.41 -6.96 -1.69
CA LYS A 213 -14.76 -7.45 -0.34
C LYS A 213 -13.60 -7.25 0.65
N SER A 214 -12.37 -7.52 0.22
CA SER A 214 -11.17 -7.37 1.06
C SER A 214 -10.91 -5.91 1.42
N ILE A 215 -11.02 -5.00 0.46
CA ILE A 215 -10.86 -3.55 0.68
C ILE A 215 -11.94 -3.03 1.65
N GLU A 216 -13.18 -3.48 1.52
CA GLU A 216 -14.29 -3.03 2.36
C GLU A 216 -14.26 -3.57 3.79
N ARG A 217 -13.67 -4.73 4.00
CA ARG A 217 -13.82 -5.46 5.27
C ARG A 217 -12.57 -5.53 6.11
N GLN A 218 -11.40 -5.26 5.55
CA GLN A 218 -10.18 -5.28 6.35
C GLN A 218 -10.17 -4.11 7.33
N ILE A 219 -9.99 -4.43 8.60
CA ILE A 219 -9.97 -3.48 9.71
C ILE A 219 -8.64 -3.58 10.48
N TYR A 220 -8.37 -2.60 11.32
CA TYR A 220 -7.30 -2.70 12.32
C TYR A 220 -7.79 -3.54 13.52
N LYS A 221 -6.87 -4.28 14.14
CA LYS A 221 -7.12 -4.89 15.46
C LYS A 221 -7.47 -3.80 16.47
N GLU A 222 -8.46 -4.05 17.29
CA GLU A 222 -8.97 -3.08 18.25
C GLU A 222 -7.84 -2.49 19.12
N GLY A 223 -7.82 -1.18 19.26
CA GLY A 223 -6.81 -0.45 20.02
C GLY A 223 -5.39 -0.45 19.43
N THR A 224 -5.21 -0.91 18.20
CA THR A 224 -3.90 -0.99 17.55
C THR A 224 -3.87 -0.37 16.16
N HIS A 225 -2.66 -0.22 15.58
CA HIS A 225 -2.44 0.14 14.17
C HIS A 225 -2.05 -1.08 13.32
N ILE A 226 -2.29 -2.28 13.83
CA ILE A 226 -1.93 -3.53 13.18
C ILE A 226 -3.16 -4.03 12.42
N PRO A 227 -3.05 -4.30 11.11
CA PRO A 227 -4.14 -4.92 10.35
C PRO A 227 -4.58 -6.24 10.98
N ASP A 228 -5.89 -6.44 11.08
CA ASP A 228 -6.44 -7.73 11.44
C ASP A 228 -6.24 -8.71 10.27
N LYS A 229 -5.54 -9.81 10.56
CA LYS A 229 -5.28 -10.90 9.60
C LYS A 229 -6.13 -12.13 9.86
N ASP A 230 -6.77 -12.19 11.01
CA ASP A 230 -7.56 -13.36 11.42
C ASP A 230 -8.86 -13.47 10.59
N SER A 231 -9.29 -12.35 10.00
CA SER A 231 -10.46 -12.27 9.12
C SER A 231 -10.23 -12.78 7.68
N GLY A 232 -8.96 -12.99 7.25
CA GLY A 232 -8.59 -13.45 5.92
C GLY A 232 -8.84 -12.44 4.78
N PHE A 233 -9.05 -11.15 5.10
CA PHE A 233 -9.22 -10.09 4.10
C PHE A 233 -7.90 -9.40 3.73
N ASP A 234 -6.78 -9.85 4.25
CA ASP A 234 -5.47 -9.25 4.00
C ASP A 234 -4.84 -9.70 2.68
N HIS A 235 -5.01 -10.96 2.26
CA HIS A 235 -4.27 -11.53 1.13
C HIS A 235 -4.43 -10.80 -0.20
N MET A 236 -5.67 -10.49 -0.62
CA MET A 236 -5.92 -9.69 -1.84
C MET A 236 -5.39 -8.27 -1.69
N ASN A 237 -5.53 -7.68 -0.52
CA ASN A 237 -5.05 -6.33 -0.24
C ASN A 237 -3.53 -6.28 -0.16
N ASP A 238 -2.86 -7.30 0.37
CA ASP A 238 -1.40 -7.40 0.39
C ASP A 238 -0.87 -7.55 -1.05
N ALA A 239 -1.48 -8.41 -1.87
CA ALA A 239 -1.15 -8.55 -3.29
C ALA A 239 -1.27 -7.21 -4.05
N LEU A 240 -2.39 -6.50 -3.91
CA LEU A 240 -2.58 -5.17 -4.50
C LEU A 240 -1.56 -4.16 -3.93
N GLY A 241 -1.31 -4.22 -2.63
CA GLY A 241 -0.41 -3.32 -1.92
C GLY A 241 1.04 -3.40 -2.40
N TYR A 242 1.56 -4.60 -2.66
CA TYR A 242 2.92 -4.78 -3.21
C TYR A 242 3.08 -4.13 -4.59
N LEU A 243 2.08 -4.29 -5.45
CA LEU A 243 2.08 -3.67 -6.78
C LEU A 243 1.99 -2.14 -6.70
N ILE A 244 1.06 -1.62 -5.91
CA ILE A 244 0.85 -0.17 -5.79
C ILE A 244 2.07 0.48 -5.15
N GLU A 245 2.57 -0.04 -4.05
CA GLU A 245 3.71 0.53 -3.33
C GLU A 245 5.02 0.46 -4.14
N TYR A 246 5.20 -0.57 -4.97
CA TYR A 246 6.36 -0.64 -5.85
C TYR A 246 6.36 0.50 -6.90
N ASN A 247 5.21 0.73 -7.54
CA ASN A 247 5.10 1.71 -8.64
C ASN A 247 4.88 3.15 -8.14
N TYR A 248 4.27 3.30 -6.96
CA TYR A 248 3.85 4.58 -6.37
C TYR A 248 4.20 4.63 -4.88
N PRO A 249 5.47 4.54 -4.51
CA PRO A 249 5.87 4.57 -3.11
C PRO A 249 5.55 5.92 -2.47
N ILE A 250 5.13 5.91 -1.22
CA ILE A 250 5.03 7.12 -0.42
C ILE A 250 6.44 7.69 -0.21
N ARG A 251 6.73 8.79 -0.88
CA ARG A 251 8.00 9.51 -0.70
C ARG A 251 7.89 10.38 0.55
N ARG A 252 8.74 10.13 1.51
CA ARG A 252 8.96 11.03 2.62
C ARG A 252 10.15 11.89 2.23
N ASN A 253 9.92 13.18 2.07
CA ASN A 253 11.02 14.12 1.87
C ASN A 253 11.80 14.19 3.18
N PHE A 254 12.86 13.40 3.26
CA PHE A 254 13.87 13.57 4.30
C PHE A 254 14.72 14.76 3.88
N VAL A 255 14.44 15.94 4.40
CA VAL A 255 15.40 17.04 4.34
C VAL A 255 16.53 16.63 5.27
N PRO A 256 17.77 16.41 4.77
CA PRO A 256 18.91 16.18 5.63
C PRO A 256 19.09 17.46 6.45
N THR A 257 18.85 17.40 7.74
CA THR A 257 19.27 18.47 8.65
C THR A 257 20.80 18.53 8.57
N GLU A 258 21.34 19.53 7.89
CA GLU A 258 22.73 19.90 8.07
C GLU A 258 22.94 20.13 9.58
N GLN A 259 23.73 19.27 10.19
CA GLN A 259 24.15 19.47 11.55
C GLN A 259 24.93 20.80 11.59
N LYS A 260 24.28 21.90 11.94
CA LYS A 260 24.99 23.10 12.38
C LYS A 260 25.82 22.69 13.59
N ARG A 261 27.12 22.47 13.39
CA ARG A 261 28.05 22.33 14.48
C ARG A 261 28.01 23.64 15.24
N TRP A 262 27.52 23.60 16.44
CA TRP A 262 27.69 24.70 17.40
C TRP A 262 29.18 24.76 17.73
N SER A 263 29.85 25.82 17.28
CA SER A 263 31.20 26.19 17.67
C SER A 263 31.16 26.95 18.99
#